data_d2b42e38d549fcce9ea3af558677f8a8
#
_entry.id   d2b42e38d549fcce9ea3af558677f8a8
#
_cell.length_a   1.000
_cell.length_b   1.000
_cell.length_c   1.000
_cell.angle_alpha   90.00
_cell.angle_beta   90.00
_cell.angle_gamma   90.00
#
_symmetry.space_group_name_H-M   'P 1'
#
loop_
_entity.id
_entity.type
_entity.pdbx_description
1 polymer ?
#
loop_
_entity_poly.entity_id
_entity_poly.type
_entity_poly.pdbx_seq_one_letter_code
_entity_poly.pdbx_strand_id
1 'polypeptide(L)'
;MRRVWSFTIADGHLCGRDEPIEAEVNRVMDEVREVLGTCGLDAHVALATRPEKSVGGDEIWEQAESQLRSVLESAGIDYDLEPGDGAFYGPKIDFAFEDALGRRWDGPTVQLDFNMPERFELTYTGEDNEDHRPVMIHRALYGSFERFFMVLIEHYDGKFPLWLAPEQVRILPISDDELGYAHRLKNDLEDADFRVDIEERCGTAGRKIRDAPDDRVPYVLVVGSDEAEAGTVSVRDRKEREQQDVELDSFIDHLETERAEKREEPDFLD
;
A
#
# COMPACT_ATOMS: atom_id res chain seq x y z
N MET A 1 -7.77 -12.90 -9.07
CA MET A 1 -8.25 -12.65 -7.67
C MET A 1 -9.52 -11.80 -7.57
N ARG A 2 -10.31 -11.74 -8.65
CA ARG A 2 -11.54 -10.92 -8.71
C ARG A 2 -12.64 -11.36 -7.74
N ARG A 3 -12.76 -12.66 -7.48
CA ARG A 3 -13.69 -13.24 -6.51
C ARG A 3 -12.99 -14.39 -5.80
N VAL A 4 -13.06 -14.38 -4.49
CA VAL A 4 -12.44 -15.36 -3.60
C VAL A 4 -13.48 -15.85 -2.60
N TRP A 5 -13.26 -17.03 -2.03
CA TRP A 5 -14.13 -17.57 -0.99
C TRP A 5 -13.91 -16.90 0.38
N SER A 6 -12.71 -16.37 0.57
CA SER A 6 -12.31 -15.63 1.75
C SER A 6 -11.39 -14.51 1.32
N PHE A 7 -11.44 -13.39 2.02
CA PHE A 7 -10.57 -12.25 1.76
C PHE A 7 -10.15 -11.60 3.08
N THR A 8 -9.04 -10.91 3.03
CA THR A 8 -8.51 -10.15 4.16
C THR A 8 -8.78 -8.67 3.95
N ILE A 9 -9.25 -7.99 4.99
CA ILE A 9 -9.53 -6.56 4.97
C ILE A 9 -8.86 -5.89 6.18
N ALA A 10 -8.27 -4.72 5.97
CA ALA A 10 -7.80 -3.85 7.05
C ALA A 10 -8.95 -2.93 7.47
N ASP A 11 -9.88 -3.49 8.24
CA ASP A 11 -11.05 -2.79 8.73
C ASP A 11 -10.80 -2.20 10.12
N GLY A 12 -11.38 -1.04 10.38
CA GLY A 12 -11.29 -0.37 11.67
C GLY A 12 -12.55 0.44 11.96
N HIS A 13 -12.87 0.54 13.25
CA HIS A 13 -14.02 1.29 13.74
C HIS A 13 -13.55 2.39 14.68
N LEU A 14 -13.94 3.62 14.37
CA LEU A 14 -13.72 4.78 15.22
C LEU A 14 -15.05 5.15 15.86
N CYS A 15 -15.07 5.23 17.18
CA CYS A 15 -16.24 5.69 17.92
C CYS A 15 -15.93 7.05 18.53
N GLY A 16 -16.78 8.03 18.29
CA GLY A 16 -16.56 9.39 18.73
C GLY A 16 -17.84 10.16 19.03
N ARG A 17 -17.67 11.42 19.44
CA ARG A 17 -18.78 12.37 19.57
C ARG A 17 -19.21 12.80 18.16
N ASP A 18 -20.46 13.30 18.06
CA ASP A 18 -20.99 13.82 16.79
C ASP A 18 -20.25 15.10 16.32
N GLU A 19 -19.94 16.01 17.22
CA GLU A 19 -19.33 17.31 16.86
C GLU A 19 -17.96 17.27 16.17
N PRO A 20 -17.01 16.36 16.45
CA PRO A 20 -15.76 16.30 15.69
C PRO A 20 -15.79 15.35 14.47
N ILE A 21 -16.97 14.83 14.06
CA ILE A 21 -17.07 13.76 13.08
C ILE A 21 -16.46 14.14 11.74
N GLU A 22 -16.66 15.37 11.27
CA GLU A 22 -16.09 15.85 10.02
C GLU A 22 -14.55 15.85 10.05
N ALA A 23 -13.97 16.24 11.20
CA ALA A 23 -12.52 16.22 11.38
C ALA A 23 -11.97 14.78 11.36
N GLU A 24 -12.66 13.83 11.97
CA GLU A 24 -12.27 12.42 11.97
C GLU A 24 -12.42 11.79 10.57
N VAL A 25 -13.48 12.10 9.85
CA VAL A 25 -13.66 11.64 8.45
C VAL A 25 -12.56 12.24 7.58
N ASN A 26 -12.26 13.53 7.70
CA ASN A 26 -11.16 14.16 6.97
C ASN A 26 -9.81 13.47 7.25
N ARG A 27 -9.53 13.14 8.51
CA ARG A 27 -8.30 12.41 8.88
C ARG A 27 -8.21 11.04 8.19
N VAL A 28 -9.32 10.29 8.16
CA VAL A 28 -9.36 9.01 7.44
C VAL A 28 -9.20 9.20 5.93
N MET A 29 -9.80 10.25 5.36
CA MET A 29 -9.61 10.62 3.94
C MET A 29 -8.15 10.92 3.62
N ASP A 30 -7.45 11.63 4.51
CA ASP A 30 -6.02 11.93 4.35
C ASP A 30 -5.18 10.64 4.44
N GLU A 31 -5.48 9.72 5.37
CA GLU A 31 -4.85 8.39 5.47
C GLU A 31 -5.02 7.59 4.16
N VAL A 32 -6.22 7.58 3.59
CA VAL A 32 -6.49 6.92 2.29
C VAL A 32 -5.67 7.54 1.17
N ARG A 33 -5.63 8.87 1.09
CA ARG A 33 -4.85 9.58 0.06
C ARG A 33 -3.35 9.33 0.20
N GLU A 34 -2.83 9.30 1.43
CA GLU A 34 -1.43 8.99 1.68
C GLU A 34 -1.09 7.58 1.20
N VAL A 35 -1.92 6.58 1.53
CA VAL A 35 -1.73 5.20 1.08
C VAL A 35 -1.73 5.11 -0.44
N LEU A 36 -2.73 5.70 -1.10
CA LEU A 36 -2.86 5.64 -2.55
C LEU A 36 -1.73 6.39 -3.24
N GLY A 37 -1.42 7.62 -2.79
CA GLY A 37 -0.33 8.42 -3.34
C GLY A 37 1.03 7.76 -3.16
N THR A 38 1.28 7.10 -2.02
CA THR A 38 2.51 6.33 -1.78
C THR A 38 2.65 5.15 -2.77
N CYS A 39 1.51 4.55 -3.17
CA CYS A 39 1.50 3.44 -4.12
C CYS A 39 1.38 3.91 -5.59
N GLY A 40 1.39 5.22 -5.86
CA GLY A 40 1.20 5.76 -7.21
C GLY A 40 -0.16 5.44 -7.82
N LEU A 41 -1.19 5.19 -6.97
CA LEU A 41 -2.52 4.80 -7.42
C LEU A 41 -3.48 5.99 -7.38
N ASP A 42 -4.18 6.20 -8.48
CA ASP A 42 -5.33 7.09 -8.53
C ASP A 42 -6.62 6.34 -8.18
N ALA A 43 -7.57 7.05 -7.57
CA ALA A 43 -8.88 6.50 -7.28
C ALA A 43 -10.00 7.48 -7.64
N HIS A 44 -11.08 6.94 -8.17
CA HIS A 44 -12.33 7.65 -8.31
C HIS A 44 -13.07 7.67 -6.98
N VAL A 45 -13.61 8.82 -6.60
CA VAL A 45 -14.34 8.99 -5.36
C VAL A 45 -15.84 9.02 -5.64
N ALA A 46 -16.62 8.31 -4.85
CA ALA A 46 -18.07 8.33 -4.94
C ALA A 46 -18.70 8.51 -3.55
N LEU A 47 -19.80 9.25 -3.49
CA LEU A 47 -20.67 9.34 -2.33
C LEU A 47 -21.91 8.45 -2.57
N ALA A 48 -21.96 7.33 -1.85
CA ALA A 48 -23.05 6.38 -1.91
C ALA A 48 -24.09 6.69 -0.82
N THR A 49 -25.33 6.91 -1.26
CA THR A 49 -26.43 7.36 -0.39
C THR A 49 -27.38 6.21 -0.04
N ARG A 50 -28.41 6.52 0.71
CA ARG A 50 -29.33 5.58 1.31
C ARG A 50 -29.88 4.53 0.35
N PRO A 51 -29.71 3.22 0.64
CA PRO A 51 -30.35 2.15 -0.14
C PRO A 51 -31.83 1.95 0.22
N GLU A 52 -32.59 1.32 -0.67
CA GLU A 52 -34.01 1.00 -0.46
C GLU A 52 -34.21 0.19 0.84
N LYS A 53 -33.30 -0.76 1.12
CA LYS A 53 -33.33 -1.57 2.35
C LYS A 53 -32.31 -1.04 3.34
N SER A 54 -32.75 -0.13 4.20
CA SER A 54 -31.91 0.52 5.20
C SER A 54 -32.58 0.53 6.57
N VAL A 55 -31.79 0.78 7.61
CA VAL A 55 -32.25 1.00 8.99
C VAL A 55 -32.15 2.48 9.32
N GLY A 56 -32.85 2.94 10.35
CA GLY A 56 -32.86 4.33 10.81
C GLY A 56 -33.92 5.21 10.11
N GLY A 57 -34.20 6.36 10.72
CA GLY A 57 -35.14 7.36 10.21
C GLY A 57 -34.52 8.26 9.14
N ASP A 58 -35.37 9.03 8.46
CA ASP A 58 -34.95 9.92 7.37
C ASP A 58 -34.03 11.01 7.89
N GLU A 59 -34.29 11.59 9.05
CA GLU A 59 -33.44 12.65 9.63
C GLU A 59 -31.99 12.21 9.87
N ILE A 60 -31.79 10.98 10.36
CA ILE A 60 -30.44 10.41 10.59
C ILE A 60 -29.70 10.26 9.27
N TRP A 61 -30.38 9.80 8.22
CA TRP A 61 -29.78 9.64 6.91
C TRP A 61 -29.43 10.98 6.27
N GLU A 62 -30.33 11.96 6.35
CA GLU A 62 -30.08 13.31 5.83
C GLU A 62 -28.90 13.98 6.54
N GLN A 63 -28.79 13.83 7.87
CA GLN A 63 -27.65 14.31 8.64
C GLN A 63 -26.35 13.65 8.20
N ALA A 64 -26.30 12.33 8.15
CA ALA A 64 -25.10 11.58 7.79
C ALA A 64 -24.63 11.87 6.35
N GLU A 65 -25.54 11.90 5.38
CA GLU A 65 -25.25 12.24 4.00
C GLU A 65 -24.75 13.68 3.85
N SER A 66 -25.36 14.61 4.58
CA SER A 66 -24.93 16.01 4.59
C SER A 66 -23.52 16.19 5.14
N GLN A 67 -23.18 15.48 6.22
CA GLN A 67 -21.85 15.52 6.82
C GLN A 67 -20.77 14.97 5.84
N LEU A 68 -21.00 13.80 5.23
CA LEU A 68 -20.05 13.26 4.24
C LEU A 68 -19.91 14.17 3.03
N ARG A 69 -21.00 14.78 2.55
CA ARG A 69 -20.98 15.76 1.46
C ARG A 69 -20.16 17.00 1.85
N SER A 70 -20.37 17.54 3.05
CA SER A 70 -19.62 18.69 3.58
C SER A 70 -18.11 18.40 3.60
N VAL A 71 -17.70 17.20 4.01
CA VAL A 71 -16.30 16.76 4.00
C VAL A 71 -15.72 16.79 2.58
N LEU A 72 -16.39 16.18 1.60
CA LEU A 72 -15.92 16.12 0.22
C LEU A 72 -15.82 17.52 -0.40
N GLU A 73 -16.84 18.36 -0.20
CA GLU A 73 -16.87 19.72 -0.73
C GLU A 73 -15.82 20.62 -0.08
N SER A 74 -15.64 20.53 1.24
CA SER A 74 -14.62 21.33 1.96
C SER A 74 -13.20 20.94 1.61
N ALA A 75 -12.97 19.66 1.29
CA ALA A 75 -11.68 19.16 0.82
C ALA A 75 -11.44 19.40 -0.68
N GLY A 76 -12.42 19.94 -1.42
CA GLY A 76 -12.32 20.19 -2.86
C GLY A 76 -12.17 18.92 -3.69
N ILE A 77 -12.80 17.81 -3.23
CA ILE A 77 -12.72 16.52 -3.92
C ILE A 77 -13.87 16.43 -4.90
N ASP A 78 -13.53 16.13 -6.16
CA ASP A 78 -14.52 15.76 -7.17
C ASP A 78 -15.03 14.34 -6.88
N TYR A 79 -16.33 14.14 -6.86
CA TYR A 79 -16.96 12.85 -6.58
C TYR A 79 -18.20 12.60 -7.43
N ASP A 80 -18.44 11.34 -7.72
CA ASP A 80 -19.68 10.86 -8.31
C ASP A 80 -20.74 10.63 -7.20
N LEU A 81 -22.02 10.86 -7.51
CA LEU A 81 -23.10 10.49 -6.61
C LEU A 81 -23.64 9.11 -7.02
N GLU A 82 -23.68 8.17 -6.07
CA GLU A 82 -24.22 6.81 -6.25
C GLU A 82 -25.48 6.60 -5.41
N PRO A 83 -26.67 6.99 -5.93
CA PRO A 83 -27.91 6.88 -5.17
C PRO A 83 -28.29 5.43 -4.90
N GLY A 84 -28.51 5.11 -3.63
CA GLY A 84 -28.99 3.78 -3.23
C GLY A 84 -27.90 2.72 -3.03
N ASP A 85 -26.61 3.09 -3.14
CA ASP A 85 -25.47 2.15 -2.97
C ASP A 85 -24.80 2.23 -1.59
N GLY A 86 -25.33 3.01 -0.67
CA GLY A 86 -24.88 3.08 0.71
C GLY A 86 -25.00 1.75 1.45
N ALA A 87 -24.33 1.62 2.58
CA ALA A 87 -24.50 0.49 3.47
C ALA A 87 -25.92 0.53 4.09
N PHE A 88 -26.46 -0.60 4.51
CA PHE A 88 -27.81 -0.64 5.09
C PHE A 88 -27.95 0.19 6.37
N TYR A 89 -26.84 0.54 7.02
CA TYR A 89 -26.76 1.29 8.28
C TYR A 89 -26.30 2.73 8.11
N GLY A 90 -25.70 3.13 6.97
CA GLY A 90 -25.24 4.48 6.77
C GLY A 90 -24.68 4.75 5.36
N PRO A 91 -24.53 6.03 4.99
CA PRO A 91 -23.89 6.44 3.76
C PRO A 91 -22.39 6.19 3.80
N LYS A 92 -21.76 6.17 2.64
CA LYS A 92 -20.34 5.90 2.52
C LYS A 92 -19.66 6.72 1.44
N ILE A 93 -18.38 7.01 1.65
CA ILE A 93 -17.45 7.47 0.63
C ILE A 93 -16.66 6.25 0.16
N ASP A 94 -16.79 5.91 -1.11
CA ASP A 94 -16.06 4.82 -1.73
C ASP A 94 -14.96 5.35 -2.64
N PHE A 95 -13.85 4.63 -2.65
CA PHE A 95 -12.72 4.85 -3.56
C PHE A 95 -12.61 3.66 -4.48
N ALA A 96 -12.66 3.89 -5.79
CA ALA A 96 -12.51 2.84 -6.77
C ALA A 96 -11.19 3.01 -7.51
N PHE A 97 -10.35 1.97 -7.50
CA PHE A 97 -9.13 1.92 -8.31
C PHE A 97 -9.45 1.67 -9.77
N GLU A 98 -8.63 2.20 -10.65
CA GLU A 98 -8.67 1.85 -12.06
C GLU A 98 -7.51 0.92 -12.41
N ASP A 99 -7.80 -0.22 -13.04
CA ASP A 99 -6.77 -1.13 -13.52
C ASP A 99 -6.24 -0.69 -14.90
N ALA A 100 -5.18 -1.34 -15.37
CA ALA A 100 -4.55 -1.03 -16.65
C ALA A 100 -5.48 -1.14 -17.89
N LEU A 101 -6.67 -1.72 -17.73
CA LEU A 101 -7.70 -1.83 -18.75
C LEU A 101 -8.85 -0.82 -18.57
N GLY A 102 -8.72 0.14 -17.66
CA GLY A 102 -9.73 1.14 -17.35
C GLY A 102 -10.96 0.59 -16.60
N ARG A 103 -10.82 -0.55 -15.92
CA ARG A 103 -11.91 -1.13 -15.12
C ARG A 103 -11.81 -0.65 -13.68
N ARG A 104 -12.93 -0.21 -13.13
CA ARG A 104 -13.03 0.23 -11.73
C ARG A 104 -13.20 -0.96 -10.78
N TRP A 105 -12.51 -0.91 -9.66
CA TRP A 105 -12.54 -1.88 -8.58
C TRP A 105 -12.70 -1.18 -7.25
N ASP A 106 -13.71 -1.59 -6.46
CA ASP A 106 -13.90 -1.05 -5.12
C ASP A 106 -12.64 -1.27 -4.27
N GLY A 107 -12.17 -0.22 -3.65
CA GLY A 107 -10.99 -0.16 -2.83
C GLY A 107 -11.30 0.32 -1.40
N PRO A 108 -10.63 1.39 -0.91
CA PRO A 108 -10.91 2.00 0.37
C PRO A 108 -12.36 2.46 0.51
N THR A 109 -12.84 2.52 1.75
CA THR A 109 -14.17 3.05 2.06
C THR A 109 -14.19 3.71 3.44
N VAL A 110 -14.99 4.76 3.57
CA VAL A 110 -15.29 5.44 4.82
C VAL A 110 -16.80 5.51 4.97
N GLN A 111 -17.36 4.94 6.03
CA GLN A 111 -18.79 4.80 6.22
C GLN A 111 -19.18 5.45 7.54
N LEU A 112 -20.23 6.27 7.53
CA LEU A 112 -20.72 6.97 8.70
C LEU A 112 -21.98 6.29 9.25
N ASP A 113 -21.93 5.88 10.49
CA ASP A 113 -22.94 5.04 11.12
C ASP A 113 -23.46 5.61 12.45
N PHE A 114 -24.68 6.06 12.44
CA PHE A 114 -25.45 6.46 13.63
C PHE A 114 -26.37 5.34 14.15
N ASN A 115 -26.58 4.28 13.37
CA ASN A 115 -27.60 3.26 13.62
C ASN A 115 -27.09 2.10 14.48
N MET A 116 -25.87 1.60 14.22
CA MET A 116 -25.33 0.48 15.00
C MET A 116 -25.02 0.84 16.45
N PRO A 117 -24.46 2.03 16.76
CA PRO A 117 -24.32 2.47 18.15
C PRO A 117 -25.64 2.48 18.91
N GLU A 118 -26.74 2.89 18.28
CA GLU A 118 -28.08 2.84 18.88
C GLU A 118 -28.54 1.40 19.12
N ARG A 119 -28.40 0.52 18.13
CA ARG A 119 -28.82 -0.88 18.21
C ARG A 119 -28.05 -1.71 19.21
N PHE A 120 -26.77 -1.41 19.40
CA PHE A 120 -25.89 -2.07 20.36
C PHE A 120 -25.91 -1.38 21.74
N GLU A 121 -26.74 -0.33 21.90
CA GLU A 121 -26.85 0.46 23.14
C GLU A 121 -25.48 0.97 23.62
N LEU A 122 -24.57 1.30 22.67
CA LEU A 122 -23.26 1.84 23.01
C LEU A 122 -23.40 3.21 23.64
N THR A 123 -22.65 3.46 24.72
CA THR A 123 -22.63 4.77 25.38
C THR A 123 -21.19 5.16 25.73
N TYR A 124 -20.98 6.46 25.86
CA TYR A 124 -19.79 7.03 26.49
C TYR A 124 -20.26 8.08 27.52
N THR A 125 -19.48 8.24 28.59
CA THR A 125 -19.80 9.28 29.60
C THR A 125 -19.22 10.61 29.10
N GLY A 126 -20.08 11.60 28.91
CA GLY A 126 -19.75 12.96 28.51
C GLY A 126 -19.10 13.80 29.62
N GLU A 127 -18.70 15.03 29.27
CA GLU A 127 -18.16 16.01 30.22
C GLU A 127 -19.14 16.46 31.25
N ASP A 128 -20.43 16.30 30.96
CA ASP A 128 -21.59 16.53 31.85
C ASP A 128 -21.82 15.37 32.83
N ASN A 129 -21.02 14.30 32.76
CA ASN A 129 -21.17 13.03 33.50
C ASN A 129 -22.48 12.27 33.17
N GLU A 130 -23.06 12.52 32.00
CA GLU A 130 -24.19 11.76 31.50
C GLU A 130 -23.74 10.82 30.36
N ASP A 131 -24.57 9.77 30.13
CA ASP A 131 -24.29 8.82 29.06
C ASP A 131 -24.84 9.32 27.72
N HIS A 132 -23.97 9.40 26.74
CA HIS A 132 -24.25 9.83 25.38
C HIS A 132 -24.09 8.70 24.39
N ARG A 133 -24.79 8.78 23.24
CA ARG A 133 -24.63 7.86 22.11
C ARG A 133 -23.43 8.28 21.25
N PRO A 134 -22.47 7.40 20.99
CA PRO A 134 -21.40 7.71 20.04
C PRO A 134 -21.90 7.62 18.61
N VAL A 135 -21.16 8.24 17.70
CA VAL A 135 -21.21 7.98 16.26
C VAL A 135 -20.08 7.03 15.90
N MET A 136 -20.28 6.17 14.92
CA MET A 136 -19.26 5.21 14.48
C MET A 136 -18.86 5.51 13.03
N ILE A 137 -17.55 5.51 12.79
CA ILE A 137 -16.97 5.55 11.46
C ILE A 137 -16.33 4.19 11.20
N HIS A 138 -16.82 3.49 10.17
CA HIS A 138 -16.18 2.29 9.65
C HIS A 138 -15.20 2.70 8.59
N ARG A 139 -13.98 2.19 8.60
CA ARG A 139 -12.97 2.49 7.59
C ARG A 139 -12.24 1.24 7.12
N ALA A 140 -12.01 1.14 5.83
CA ALA A 140 -11.12 0.17 5.23
C ALA A 140 -10.15 0.91 4.31
N LEU A 141 -8.83 0.87 4.60
CA LEU A 141 -7.84 1.68 3.89
C LEU A 141 -7.40 1.09 2.54
N TYR A 142 -7.62 -0.21 2.33
CA TYR A 142 -7.18 -0.93 1.13
C TYR A 142 -8.32 -1.63 0.39
N GLY A 143 -9.53 -1.67 0.98
CA GLY A 143 -10.54 -2.65 0.59
C GLY A 143 -10.05 -4.07 0.88
N SER A 144 -10.31 -5.06 0.01
CA SER A 144 -9.71 -6.38 0.18
C SER A 144 -8.24 -6.38 -0.29
N PHE A 145 -7.33 -6.94 0.52
CA PHE A 145 -5.93 -7.03 0.17
C PHE A 145 -5.69 -7.80 -1.12
N GLU A 146 -6.46 -8.86 -1.38
CA GLU A 146 -6.32 -9.66 -2.60
C GLU A 146 -6.61 -8.85 -3.86
N ARG A 147 -7.59 -7.94 -3.81
CA ARG A 147 -7.91 -7.04 -4.91
C ARG A 147 -6.90 -5.91 -5.02
N PHE A 148 -6.51 -5.32 -3.90
CA PHE A 148 -5.48 -4.30 -3.83
C PHE A 148 -4.16 -4.79 -4.45
N PHE A 149 -3.68 -5.97 -4.04
CA PHE A 149 -2.47 -6.57 -4.63
C PHE A 149 -2.63 -6.88 -6.11
N MET A 150 -3.81 -7.29 -6.57
CA MET A 150 -4.04 -7.50 -8.00
C MET A 150 -3.81 -6.21 -8.79
N VAL A 151 -4.42 -5.10 -8.34
CA VAL A 151 -4.27 -3.79 -9.01
C VAL A 151 -2.83 -3.32 -8.91
N LEU A 152 -2.19 -3.45 -7.75
CA LEU A 152 -0.82 -3.03 -7.51
C LEU A 152 0.19 -3.79 -8.40
N ILE A 153 0.03 -5.11 -8.55
CA ILE A 153 0.87 -5.94 -9.43
C ILE A 153 0.68 -5.51 -10.90
N GLU A 154 -0.55 -5.24 -11.34
CA GLU A 154 -0.82 -4.73 -12.70
C GLU A 154 -0.23 -3.33 -12.89
N HIS A 155 -0.36 -2.44 -11.89
CA HIS A 155 0.15 -1.06 -11.95
C HIS A 155 1.66 -1.02 -12.17
N TYR A 156 2.42 -1.79 -11.40
CA TYR A 156 3.87 -1.85 -11.50
C TYR A 156 4.39 -2.87 -12.54
N ASP A 157 3.53 -3.59 -13.25
CA ASP A 157 3.93 -4.72 -14.12
C ASP A 157 4.83 -5.74 -13.38
N GLY A 158 4.63 -5.86 -12.07
CA GLY A 158 5.46 -6.66 -11.16
C GLY A 158 6.82 -6.04 -10.81
N LYS A 159 7.14 -4.86 -11.32
CA LYS A 159 8.39 -4.13 -11.08
C LYS A 159 8.24 -3.15 -9.91
N PHE A 160 8.07 -3.70 -8.74
CA PHE A 160 7.84 -2.89 -7.54
C PHE A 160 9.01 -1.96 -7.22
N PRO A 161 8.74 -0.76 -6.66
CA PRO A 161 9.77 0.08 -6.05
C PRO A 161 10.53 -0.67 -4.96
N LEU A 162 11.74 -0.24 -4.63
CA LEU A 162 12.59 -0.89 -3.63
C LEU A 162 11.87 -1.13 -2.31
N TRP A 163 11.17 -0.12 -1.77
CA TRP A 163 10.49 -0.22 -0.48
C TRP A 163 9.37 -1.27 -0.45
N LEU A 164 8.76 -1.58 -1.59
CA LEU A 164 7.63 -2.51 -1.74
C LEU A 164 8.05 -3.89 -2.31
N ALA A 165 9.18 -3.98 -3.00
CA ALA A 165 9.61 -5.20 -3.68
C ALA A 165 9.75 -6.38 -2.71
N PRO A 166 9.17 -7.57 -3.01
CA PRO A 166 9.32 -8.78 -2.18
C PRO A 166 10.78 -9.23 -2.04
N GLU A 167 11.55 -9.07 -3.11
CA GLU A 167 13.00 -9.24 -3.18
C GLU A 167 13.58 -7.90 -3.61
N GLN A 168 14.40 -7.29 -2.77
CA GLN A 168 14.93 -5.94 -2.97
C GLN A 168 16.30 -5.97 -3.66
N VAL A 169 17.11 -6.95 -3.28
CA VAL A 169 18.44 -7.17 -3.81
C VAL A 169 18.62 -8.64 -4.09
N ARG A 170 19.14 -8.98 -5.28
CA ARG A 170 19.59 -10.33 -5.63
C ARG A 170 21.09 -10.35 -5.72
N ILE A 171 21.74 -11.32 -5.08
CA ILE A 171 23.17 -11.54 -5.18
C ILE A 171 23.42 -12.65 -6.19
N LEU A 172 24.29 -12.40 -7.16
CA LEU A 172 24.63 -13.29 -8.25
C LEU A 172 26.13 -13.66 -8.20
N PRO A 173 26.53 -14.74 -7.49
CA PRO A 173 27.91 -15.22 -7.53
C PRO A 173 28.21 -15.80 -8.91
N ILE A 174 29.37 -15.44 -9.48
CA ILE A 174 29.81 -15.90 -10.80
C ILE A 174 30.14 -17.39 -10.77
N SER A 175 30.76 -17.87 -9.69
CA SER A 175 31.04 -19.29 -9.46
C SER A 175 30.74 -19.70 -8.02
N ASP A 176 30.86 -21.00 -7.73
CA ASP A 176 30.63 -21.54 -6.38
C ASP A 176 31.72 -21.07 -5.39
N ASP A 177 32.88 -20.63 -5.87
CA ASP A 177 33.98 -20.15 -5.04
C ASP A 177 33.61 -18.83 -4.32
N GLU A 178 32.74 -18.01 -4.93
CA GLU A 178 32.26 -16.73 -4.37
C GLU A 178 31.03 -16.89 -3.47
N LEU A 179 30.43 -18.09 -3.30
CA LEU A 179 29.27 -18.32 -2.44
C LEU A 179 29.53 -17.86 -1.00
N GLY A 180 30.73 -18.11 -0.47
CA GLY A 180 31.09 -17.65 0.88
C GLY A 180 31.06 -16.12 1.02
N TYR A 181 31.44 -15.40 -0.02
CA TYR A 181 31.34 -13.94 -0.07
C TYR A 181 29.89 -13.48 -0.22
N ALA A 182 29.15 -14.10 -1.12
CA ALA A 182 27.72 -13.81 -1.33
C ALA A 182 26.90 -13.96 -0.04
N HIS A 183 27.16 -15.00 0.76
CA HIS A 183 26.47 -15.17 2.05
C HIS A 183 26.84 -14.07 3.07
N ARG A 184 28.07 -13.55 3.07
CA ARG A 184 28.42 -12.41 3.94
C ARG A 184 27.66 -11.16 3.52
N LEU A 185 27.66 -10.84 2.21
CA LEU A 185 26.90 -9.70 1.67
C LEU A 185 25.40 -9.79 2.00
N LYS A 186 24.83 -11.01 1.90
CA LYS A 186 23.43 -11.25 2.27
C LYS A 186 23.20 -10.92 3.75
N ASN A 187 24.04 -11.41 4.64
CA ASN A 187 23.90 -11.14 6.07
C ASN A 187 24.01 -9.64 6.36
N ASP A 188 24.97 -8.94 5.76
CA ASP A 188 25.14 -7.49 5.97
C ASP A 188 23.92 -6.68 5.50
N LEU A 189 23.34 -7.07 4.36
CA LEU A 189 22.10 -6.46 3.84
C LEU A 189 20.86 -6.82 4.66
N GLU A 190 20.76 -8.08 5.15
CA GLU A 190 19.66 -8.51 6.02
C GLU A 190 19.76 -7.82 7.40
N ASP A 191 20.97 -7.61 7.92
CA ASP A 191 21.19 -6.84 9.16
C ASP A 191 20.77 -5.37 9.00
N ALA A 192 20.81 -4.82 7.78
CA ALA A 192 20.26 -3.52 7.41
C ALA A 192 18.75 -3.56 7.05
N ASP A 193 18.06 -4.68 7.34
CA ASP A 193 16.63 -4.90 7.14
C ASP A 193 16.19 -4.86 5.66
N PHE A 194 17.02 -5.40 4.75
CA PHE A 194 16.66 -5.61 3.35
C PHE A 194 16.30 -7.08 3.08
N ARG A 195 15.37 -7.29 2.15
CA ARG A 195 14.95 -8.61 1.66
C ARG A 195 15.87 -9.04 0.52
N VAL A 196 16.73 -10.03 0.78
CA VAL A 196 17.82 -10.43 -0.10
C VAL A 196 17.75 -11.90 -0.43
N ASP A 197 18.00 -12.27 -1.68
CA ASP A 197 18.19 -13.66 -2.08
C ASP A 197 19.49 -13.87 -2.85
N ILE A 198 20.00 -15.10 -2.85
CA ILE A 198 21.20 -15.50 -3.57
C ILE A 198 20.80 -16.42 -4.72
N GLU A 199 21.27 -16.14 -5.93
CA GLU A 199 21.07 -17.02 -7.07
C GLU A 199 22.09 -18.19 -7.02
N GLU A 200 21.70 -19.29 -6.39
CA GLU A 200 22.55 -20.48 -6.21
C GLU A 200 22.47 -21.48 -7.37
N ARG A 201 21.61 -21.25 -8.38
CA ARG A 201 21.46 -22.19 -9.50
C ARG A 201 22.76 -22.36 -10.27
N CYS A 202 23.16 -23.62 -10.51
CA CYS A 202 24.33 -23.95 -11.33
C CYS A 202 24.19 -23.44 -12.77
N GLY A 203 25.19 -22.71 -13.26
CA GLY A 203 25.21 -22.19 -14.63
C GLY A 203 26.47 -21.41 -14.92
N THR A 204 26.80 -21.17 -16.21
CA THR A 204 27.88 -20.24 -16.57
C THR A 204 27.47 -18.81 -16.26
N ALA A 205 28.42 -17.95 -15.85
CA ALA A 205 28.16 -16.53 -15.53
C ALA A 205 27.30 -15.83 -16.58
N GLY A 206 27.66 -15.97 -17.87
CA GLY A 206 26.88 -15.38 -18.96
C GLY A 206 25.47 -15.94 -19.12
N ARG A 207 25.21 -17.16 -18.63
CA ARG A 207 23.85 -17.74 -18.59
C ARG A 207 23.10 -17.26 -17.36
N LYS A 208 23.73 -17.22 -16.21
CA LYS A 208 23.15 -16.65 -14.98
C LYS A 208 22.74 -15.18 -15.18
N ILE A 209 23.62 -14.38 -15.80
CA ILE A 209 23.36 -12.96 -16.12
C ILE A 209 22.22 -12.82 -17.15
N ARG A 210 22.19 -13.67 -18.19
CA ARG A 210 21.14 -13.64 -19.23
C ARG A 210 19.84 -14.25 -18.78
N ASP A 211 19.91 -15.31 -17.95
CA ASP A 211 18.78 -16.03 -17.38
C ASP A 211 18.50 -15.54 -15.94
N ALA A 212 19.24 -14.54 -15.42
CA ALA A 212 18.82 -13.71 -14.28
C ALA A 212 17.63 -12.90 -14.79
N PRO A 213 16.47 -13.51 -14.90
CA PRO A 213 15.36 -12.83 -15.47
C PRO A 213 14.77 -12.11 -14.35
N ASP A 214 14.75 -11.08 -14.36
CA ASP A 214 13.69 -10.32 -13.82
C ASP A 214 14.23 -8.93 -13.60
N ASP A 215 14.04 -8.18 -14.62
CA ASP A 215 13.85 -6.75 -14.55
C ASP A 215 12.84 -6.33 -13.44
N ARG A 216 12.36 -7.30 -12.62
CA ARG A 216 11.46 -7.13 -11.46
C ARG A 216 12.20 -6.89 -10.17
N VAL A 217 13.41 -7.42 -9.99
CA VAL A 217 14.23 -7.12 -8.82
C VAL A 217 14.87 -5.74 -8.97
N PRO A 218 14.73 -4.83 -8.00
CA PRO A 218 15.32 -3.50 -8.10
C PRO A 218 16.81 -3.48 -8.40
N TYR A 219 17.57 -4.29 -7.64
CA TYR A 219 19.04 -4.35 -7.78
C TYR A 219 19.57 -5.78 -7.80
N VAL A 220 20.62 -5.99 -8.61
CA VAL A 220 21.37 -7.24 -8.65
C VAL A 220 22.83 -6.94 -8.35
N LEU A 221 23.40 -7.62 -7.36
CA LEU A 221 24.82 -7.57 -7.03
C LEU A 221 25.55 -8.74 -7.72
N VAL A 222 26.35 -8.45 -8.69
CA VAL A 222 27.22 -9.45 -9.34
C VAL A 222 28.52 -9.50 -8.57
N VAL A 223 28.96 -10.71 -8.20
CA VAL A 223 30.19 -10.91 -7.43
C VAL A 223 31.04 -12.01 -8.06
N GLY A 224 32.22 -11.63 -8.49
CA GLY A 224 33.28 -12.51 -8.99
C GLY A 224 34.47 -12.54 -8.06
N SER A 225 35.58 -13.13 -8.52
CA SER A 225 36.83 -13.20 -7.78
C SER A 225 37.41 -11.83 -7.45
N ASP A 226 37.32 -10.89 -8.39
CA ASP A 226 37.87 -9.56 -8.22
C ASP A 226 37.13 -8.78 -7.15
N GLU A 227 35.76 -8.82 -7.14
CA GLU A 227 34.93 -8.23 -6.11
C GLU A 227 35.17 -8.90 -4.76
N ALA A 228 35.29 -10.23 -4.72
CA ALA A 228 35.51 -10.96 -3.48
C ALA A 228 36.90 -10.67 -2.85
N GLU A 229 37.94 -10.45 -3.67
CA GLU A 229 39.27 -10.06 -3.22
C GLU A 229 39.35 -8.60 -2.78
N ALA A 230 38.68 -7.71 -3.50
CA ALA A 230 38.61 -6.28 -3.20
C ALA A 230 37.66 -5.94 -2.04
N GLY A 231 36.68 -6.80 -1.75
CA GLY A 231 35.61 -6.53 -0.78
C GLY A 231 34.52 -5.59 -1.32
N THR A 232 34.36 -5.53 -2.64
CA THR A 232 33.40 -4.66 -3.35
C THR A 232 32.32 -5.47 -4.02
N VAL A 233 31.37 -4.79 -4.69
CA VAL A 233 30.30 -5.40 -5.49
C VAL A 233 30.14 -4.69 -6.83
N SER A 234 29.68 -5.41 -7.85
CA SER A 234 29.20 -4.82 -9.09
C SER A 234 27.68 -4.70 -9.03
N VAL A 235 27.16 -3.47 -8.96
CA VAL A 235 25.73 -3.19 -8.84
C VAL A 235 25.10 -3.05 -10.23
N ARG A 236 23.99 -3.75 -10.46
CA ARG A 236 23.13 -3.59 -11.64
C ARG A 236 21.72 -3.26 -11.22
N ASP A 237 21.07 -2.37 -11.95
CA ASP A 237 19.63 -2.08 -11.77
C ASP A 237 18.77 -2.75 -12.86
N ARG A 238 17.45 -2.67 -12.70
CA ARG A 238 16.48 -3.21 -13.65
C ARG A 238 16.47 -2.50 -15.02
N LYS A 239 17.16 -1.35 -15.17
CA LYS A 239 17.37 -0.63 -16.44
C LYS A 239 18.65 -1.08 -17.14
N GLU A 240 19.27 -2.18 -16.67
CA GLU A 240 20.51 -2.75 -17.17
C GLU A 240 21.73 -1.82 -17.06
N ARG A 241 21.66 -0.77 -16.22
CA ARG A 241 22.82 0.05 -15.89
C ARG A 241 23.70 -0.71 -14.90
N GLU A 242 25.00 -0.49 -14.95
CA GLU A 242 25.97 -1.21 -14.12
C GLU A 242 27.07 -0.27 -13.62
N GLN A 243 27.46 -0.45 -12.36
CA GLN A 243 28.61 0.18 -11.75
C GLN A 243 29.44 -0.87 -11.00
N GLN A 244 30.74 -0.92 -11.31
CA GLN A 244 31.71 -1.82 -10.69
C GLN A 244 32.40 -1.15 -9.50
N ASP A 245 33.09 -1.95 -8.69
CA ASP A 245 33.91 -1.50 -7.55
C ASP A 245 33.14 -0.67 -6.52
N VAL A 246 31.89 -1.02 -6.25
CA VAL A 246 31.05 -0.33 -5.28
C VAL A 246 31.31 -0.88 -3.87
N GLU A 247 31.60 0.02 -2.92
CA GLU A 247 31.66 -0.32 -1.51
C GLU A 247 30.26 -0.65 -0.97
N LEU A 248 30.11 -1.79 -0.26
CA LEU A 248 28.81 -2.24 0.20
C LEU A 248 28.12 -1.25 1.14
N ASP A 249 28.85 -0.64 2.05
CA ASP A 249 28.30 0.34 3.01
C ASP A 249 27.68 1.54 2.29
N SER A 250 28.35 2.04 1.24
CA SER A 250 27.83 3.15 0.42
C SER A 250 26.55 2.77 -0.33
N PHE A 251 26.45 1.52 -0.79
CA PHE A 251 25.26 1.00 -1.43
C PHE A 251 24.11 0.87 -0.42
N ILE A 252 24.37 0.35 0.78
CA ILE A 252 23.37 0.22 1.86
C ILE A 252 22.83 1.60 2.26
N ASP A 253 23.72 2.59 2.49
CA ASP A 253 23.30 3.97 2.83
C ASP A 253 22.35 4.57 1.79
N HIS A 254 22.61 4.29 0.50
CA HIS A 254 21.75 4.74 -0.59
C HIS A 254 20.39 4.02 -0.56
N LEU A 255 20.40 2.68 -0.41
CA LEU A 255 19.16 1.90 -0.33
C LEU A 255 18.28 2.32 0.85
N GLU A 256 18.87 2.65 2.01
CA GLU A 256 18.15 3.17 3.15
C GLU A 256 17.46 4.50 2.83
N THR A 257 18.15 5.39 2.12
CA THR A 257 17.60 6.68 1.68
C THR A 257 16.46 6.47 0.68
N GLU A 258 16.67 5.65 -0.35
CA GLU A 258 15.66 5.32 -1.37
C GLU A 258 14.41 4.70 -0.72
N ARG A 259 14.59 3.78 0.22
CA ARG A 259 13.51 3.16 0.99
C ARG A 259 12.74 4.17 1.84
N ALA A 260 13.46 5.05 2.55
CA ALA A 260 12.87 6.05 3.44
C ALA A 260 12.06 7.11 2.65
N GLU A 261 12.55 7.51 1.50
CA GLU A 261 11.89 8.46 0.60
C GLU A 261 10.79 7.81 -0.27
N LYS A 262 10.66 6.47 -0.22
CA LYS A 262 9.69 5.69 -1.01
C LYS A 262 9.77 5.99 -2.50
N ARG A 263 10.99 6.10 -3.04
CA ARG A 263 11.20 6.38 -4.47
C ARG A 263 10.57 5.31 -5.34
N GLU A 264 9.97 5.73 -6.45
CA GLU A 264 9.27 4.82 -7.37
C GLU A 264 10.20 3.94 -8.18
N GLU A 265 11.37 4.47 -8.53
CA GLU A 265 12.34 3.79 -9.37
C GLU A 265 13.70 3.68 -8.68
N PRO A 266 14.45 2.57 -8.91
CA PRO A 266 15.83 2.45 -8.49
C PRO A 266 16.70 3.56 -9.10
N ASP A 267 17.46 4.28 -8.29
CA ASP A 267 18.22 5.45 -8.72
C ASP A 267 19.68 5.50 -8.25
N PHE A 268 20.20 4.40 -7.67
CA PHE A 268 21.61 4.32 -7.29
C PHE A 268 22.57 4.61 -8.46
N LEU A 269 22.16 4.31 -9.68
CA LEU A 269 22.97 4.48 -10.89
C LEU A 269 22.55 5.70 -11.73
N ASP A 270 21.76 6.61 -11.19
CA ASP A 270 21.38 7.90 -11.80
C ASP A 270 22.47 9.00 -11.57
#